data_54dec4329abc7df3ca59f626e850b6a0
#
_entry.id   54dec4329abc7df3ca59f626e850b6a0
#
_cell.length_a   1.000
_cell.length_b   1.000
_cell.length_c   1.000
_cell.angle_alpha   90.00
_cell.angle_beta   90.00
_cell.angle_gamma   90.00
#
_symmetry.space_group_name_H-M   'P 1'
#
loop_
_entity.id
_entity.type
_entity.pdbx_description
1 polymer ?
#
loop_
_entity_poly.entity_id
_entity_poly.type
_entity_poly.pdbx_seq_one_letter_code
_entity_poly.pdbx_strand_id
1 'polypeptide(L)'
;STSQAANIAEAIEVGTSLLLVDEDTSATNFMIRDERMRELVRREPISPFIDLVRPLHRSLGISTVVVVGGVGDYLDVADRVILLEDYAPSDATSRSREVTERFPPRAPLAEREVLPPQVRAIDASQVDLRRGDRQTARGRGLHTIELGRERVDLSYLEQLAEAGQTEAAARIIGEWAAAGEVHEVGELVRDTLASVSEKGLDSLGGYTGHPGEMSLPRAQEVAAATNRVRPLRAAPKM
;
A
#
# COMPACT_ATOMS: atom_id res chain seq x y z
N SER A 1 2.76 11.85 -7.25
CA SER A 1 1.70 12.09 -6.22
C SER A 1 0.50 11.18 -6.37
N THR A 2 -0.10 11.07 -7.56
CA THR A 2 -1.28 10.20 -7.80
C THR A 2 -0.99 8.74 -7.49
N SER A 3 0.17 8.24 -7.89
CA SER A 3 0.64 6.87 -7.61
C SER A 3 0.77 6.60 -6.12
N GLN A 4 1.36 7.54 -5.37
CA GLN A 4 1.50 7.40 -3.91
C GLN A 4 0.14 7.42 -3.19
N ALA A 5 -0.75 8.33 -3.58
CA ALA A 5 -2.10 8.36 -3.03
C ALA A 5 -2.86 7.05 -3.30
N ALA A 6 -2.72 6.49 -4.51
CA ALA A 6 -3.31 5.20 -4.87
C ALA A 6 -2.73 4.05 -4.03
N ASN A 7 -1.41 3.98 -3.87
CA ASN A 7 -0.76 2.95 -3.05
C ASN A 7 -1.22 2.98 -1.58
N ILE A 8 -1.39 4.18 -1.01
CA ILE A 8 -1.91 4.33 0.35
C ILE A 8 -3.36 3.86 0.42
N ALA A 9 -4.21 4.23 -0.55
CA ALA A 9 -5.60 3.78 -0.60
C ALA A 9 -5.70 2.24 -0.73
N GLU A 10 -4.87 1.62 -1.57
CA GLU A 10 -4.75 0.17 -1.69
C GLU A 10 -4.34 -0.49 -0.37
N ALA A 11 -3.37 0.09 0.34
CA ALA A 11 -2.92 -0.42 1.64
C ALA A 11 -4.01 -0.30 2.71
N ILE A 12 -4.75 0.79 2.74
CA ILE A 12 -5.86 1.01 3.68
C ILE A 12 -6.98 -0.01 3.43
N GLU A 13 -7.31 -0.30 2.19
CA GLU A 13 -8.36 -1.27 1.82
C GLU A 13 -8.10 -2.66 2.40
N VAL A 14 -6.84 -3.08 2.51
CA VAL A 14 -6.47 -4.38 3.10
C VAL A 14 -6.10 -4.31 4.57
N GLY A 15 -6.44 -3.22 5.25
CA GLY A 15 -6.36 -3.11 6.70
C GLY A 15 -4.96 -2.79 7.23
N THR A 16 -4.18 -1.98 6.52
CA THR A 16 -2.91 -1.50 7.08
C THR A 16 -3.12 -0.73 8.37
N SER A 17 -2.26 -0.92 9.35
CA SER A 17 -2.28 -0.22 10.64
C SER A 17 -1.15 0.79 10.81
N LEU A 18 -0.16 0.74 9.90
CA LEU A 18 1.03 1.60 9.94
C LEU A 18 1.45 2.00 8.52
N LEU A 19 1.72 3.29 8.33
CA LEU A 19 2.35 3.84 7.14
C LEU A 19 3.75 4.32 7.47
N LEU A 20 4.73 3.87 6.68
CA LEU A 20 6.11 4.35 6.73
C LEU A 20 6.34 5.20 5.49
N VAL A 21 6.63 6.48 5.67
CA VAL A 21 6.75 7.44 4.58
C VAL A 21 8.07 8.20 4.70
N ASP A 22 8.81 8.26 3.61
CA ASP A 22 10.03 9.03 3.49
C ASP A 22 9.76 10.27 2.62
N GLU A 23 9.97 11.47 3.17
CA GLU A 23 9.73 12.73 2.48
C GLU A 23 10.64 12.88 1.26
N ASP A 24 11.91 12.50 1.38
CA ASP A 24 12.91 12.70 0.33
C ASP A 24 12.60 11.89 -0.94
N THR A 25 11.98 10.73 -0.79
CA THR A 25 11.59 9.85 -1.90
C THR A 25 10.14 10.06 -2.36
N SER A 26 9.43 10.95 -1.68
CA SER A 26 8.02 11.23 -1.94
C SER A 26 7.82 12.46 -2.82
N ALA A 27 6.69 12.53 -3.54
CA ALA A 27 6.35 13.70 -4.31
C ALA A 27 6.01 14.88 -3.38
N THR A 28 6.74 15.98 -3.48
CA THR A 28 6.59 17.15 -2.60
C THR A 28 5.14 17.65 -2.52
N ASN A 29 4.44 17.75 -3.66
CA ASN A 29 3.05 18.21 -3.71
C ASN A 29 2.05 17.23 -3.09
N PHE A 30 2.45 15.96 -2.91
CA PHE A 30 1.70 14.98 -2.14
C PHE A 30 1.98 15.12 -0.64
N MET A 31 3.23 15.34 -0.25
CA MET A 31 3.59 15.44 1.15
C MET A 31 3.04 16.71 1.78
N ILE A 32 3.26 17.86 1.14
CA ILE A 32 2.82 19.16 1.63
C ILE A 32 2.50 20.08 0.47
N ARG A 33 1.63 21.04 0.73
CA ARG A 33 1.35 22.14 -0.17
C ARG A 33 1.27 23.44 0.65
N ASP A 34 2.11 24.41 0.31
CA ASP A 34 2.12 25.71 0.97
C ASP A 34 0.85 26.51 0.69
N GLU A 35 0.61 27.54 1.49
CA GLU A 35 -0.57 28.38 1.42
C GLU A 35 -0.76 29.04 0.05
N ARG A 36 0.32 29.51 -0.59
CA ARG A 36 0.27 30.16 -1.90
C ARG A 36 -0.16 29.19 -2.98
N MET A 37 0.35 27.97 -2.94
CA MET A 37 -0.04 26.92 -3.88
C MET A 37 -1.46 26.43 -3.63
N ARG A 38 -1.91 26.39 -2.36
CA ARG A 38 -3.31 26.06 -2.02
C ARG A 38 -4.28 27.10 -2.58
N GLU A 39 -3.95 28.40 -2.47
CA GLU A 39 -4.78 29.48 -3.02
C GLU A 39 -4.77 29.50 -4.55
N LEU A 40 -3.60 29.28 -5.17
CA LEU A 40 -3.46 29.28 -6.62
C LEU A 40 -4.15 28.08 -7.27
N VAL A 41 -4.01 26.88 -6.71
CA VAL A 41 -4.55 25.63 -7.26
C VAL A 41 -5.76 25.18 -6.46
N ARG A 42 -6.91 25.79 -6.73
CA ARG A 42 -8.16 25.57 -5.97
C ARG A 42 -8.83 24.22 -6.24
N ARG A 43 -8.57 23.62 -7.41
CA ARG A 43 -9.16 22.32 -7.81
C ARG A 43 -8.11 21.25 -7.86
N GLU A 44 -7.66 20.84 -6.67
CA GLU A 44 -6.69 19.77 -6.53
C GLU A 44 -7.39 18.48 -6.08
N PRO A 45 -7.33 17.40 -6.87
CA PRO A 45 -7.98 16.14 -6.52
C PRO A 45 -7.25 15.37 -5.40
N ILE A 46 -5.96 15.69 -5.16
CA ILE A 46 -5.14 14.99 -4.16
C ILE A 46 -4.95 15.89 -2.96
N SER A 47 -5.37 15.42 -1.80
CA SER A 47 -5.09 16.07 -0.52
C SER A 47 -3.62 15.87 -0.14
N PRO A 48 -2.91 16.91 0.32
CA PRO A 48 -1.60 16.74 0.89
C PRO A 48 -1.61 15.77 2.07
N PHE A 49 -0.59 14.93 2.16
CA PHE A 49 -0.54 13.87 3.16
C PHE A 49 -0.52 14.40 4.60
N ILE A 50 0.12 15.55 4.82
CA ILE A 50 0.14 16.20 6.14
C ILE A 50 -1.28 16.50 6.67
N ASP A 51 -2.24 16.83 5.79
CA ASP A 51 -3.63 17.07 6.16
C ASP A 51 -4.38 15.79 6.55
N LEU A 52 -3.83 14.62 6.21
CA LEU A 52 -4.45 13.30 6.41
C LEU A 52 -3.87 12.55 7.61
N VAL A 53 -2.66 12.88 8.09
CA VAL A 53 -1.96 12.15 9.16
C VAL A 53 -2.84 11.95 10.39
N ARG A 54 -3.36 13.04 10.98
CA ARG A 54 -4.25 12.96 12.16
C ARG A 54 -5.61 12.33 11.86
N PRO A 55 -6.31 12.70 10.76
CA PRO A 55 -7.55 12.06 10.37
C PRO A 55 -7.43 10.54 10.15
N LEU A 56 -6.36 10.05 9.50
CA LEU A 56 -6.10 8.62 9.33
C LEU A 56 -6.04 7.89 10.68
N HIS A 57 -5.33 8.47 11.64
CA HIS A 57 -5.27 7.88 12.98
C HIS A 57 -6.62 7.91 13.70
N ARG A 58 -7.30 9.06 13.71
CA ARG A 58 -8.58 9.21 14.44
C ARG A 58 -9.71 8.36 13.86
N SER A 59 -9.81 8.29 12.52
CA SER A 59 -10.93 7.63 11.86
C SER A 59 -10.69 6.15 11.58
N LEU A 60 -9.43 5.75 11.33
CA LEU A 60 -9.08 4.41 10.90
C LEU A 60 -8.06 3.70 11.80
N GLY A 61 -7.56 4.37 12.85
CA GLY A 61 -6.56 3.80 13.76
C GLY A 61 -5.17 3.60 13.11
N ILE A 62 -4.91 4.24 11.97
CA ILE A 62 -3.66 4.07 11.23
C ILE A 62 -2.59 4.99 11.81
N SER A 63 -1.52 4.42 12.30
CA SER A 63 -0.32 5.14 12.73
C SER A 63 0.56 5.52 11.52
N THR A 64 1.33 6.59 11.65
CA THR A 64 2.24 7.04 10.60
C THR A 64 3.61 7.34 11.19
N VAL A 65 4.65 6.86 10.52
CA VAL A 65 6.05 7.27 10.76
C VAL A 65 6.52 7.98 9.51
N VAL A 66 6.93 9.24 9.66
CA VAL A 66 7.45 10.04 8.54
C VAL A 66 8.90 10.41 8.81
N VAL A 67 9.76 10.08 7.87
CA VAL A 67 11.15 10.59 7.86
C VAL A 67 11.11 11.93 7.14
N VAL A 68 11.58 12.99 7.80
CA VAL A 68 11.57 14.35 7.25
C VAL A 68 12.94 14.99 7.42
N GLY A 69 13.41 15.61 6.35
CA GLY A 69 14.65 16.38 6.34
C GLY A 69 14.44 17.86 6.06
N GLY A 70 13.42 18.20 5.28
CA GLY A 70 13.18 19.54 4.76
C GLY A 70 11.91 20.24 5.25
N VAL A 71 10.88 19.50 5.67
CA VAL A 71 9.54 20.04 5.94
C VAL A 71 9.22 20.04 7.43
N GLY A 72 9.48 21.17 8.10
CA GLY A 72 9.22 21.35 9.53
C GLY A 72 7.74 21.31 9.94
N ASP A 73 6.81 21.53 9.01
CA ASP A 73 5.36 21.52 9.27
C ASP A 73 4.87 20.16 9.82
N TYR A 74 5.57 19.06 9.55
CA TYR A 74 5.25 17.77 10.14
C TYR A 74 5.42 17.71 11.66
N LEU A 75 6.19 18.61 12.26
CA LEU A 75 6.30 18.75 13.72
C LEU A 75 4.96 19.12 14.36
N ASP A 76 4.09 19.85 13.64
CA ASP A 76 2.78 20.28 14.14
C ASP A 76 1.78 19.11 14.24
N VAL A 77 1.98 18.04 13.48
CA VAL A 77 1.10 16.85 13.48
C VAL A 77 1.71 15.67 14.23
N ALA A 78 2.97 15.74 14.62
CA ALA A 78 3.67 14.67 15.30
C ALA A 78 3.33 14.56 16.78
N ASP A 79 3.01 13.37 17.26
CA ASP A 79 2.88 13.07 18.69
C ASP A 79 4.25 12.85 19.34
N ARG A 80 5.19 12.28 18.58
CA ARG A 80 6.58 12.00 18.99
C ARG A 80 7.55 12.37 17.87
N VAL A 81 8.68 12.98 18.27
CA VAL A 81 9.76 13.32 17.35
C VAL A 81 11.05 12.66 17.81
N ILE A 82 11.66 11.91 16.92
CA ILE A 82 12.99 11.31 17.10
C ILE A 82 13.96 12.04 16.18
N LEU A 83 14.96 12.67 16.77
CA LEU A 83 16.03 13.35 16.06
C LEU A 83 17.21 12.39 15.86
N LEU A 84 17.72 12.30 14.63
CA LEU A 84 19.01 11.69 14.34
C LEU A 84 20.06 12.79 14.18
N GLU A 85 20.97 12.88 15.10
CA GLU A 85 22.09 13.82 15.07
C GLU A 85 23.39 13.00 15.19
N ASP A 86 24.31 13.15 14.25
CA ASP A 86 25.53 12.33 14.16
C ASP A 86 25.27 10.81 14.21
N TYR A 87 24.22 10.35 13.52
CA TYR A 87 23.74 8.95 13.50
C TYR A 87 23.27 8.41 14.85
N ALA A 88 23.13 9.25 15.88
CA ALA A 88 22.60 8.87 17.19
C ALA A 88 21.13 9.31 17.34
N PRO A 89 20.19 8.37 17.61
CA PRO A 89 18.80 8.73 17.83
C PRO A 89 18.58 9.30 19.23
N SER A 90 17.74 10.34 19.33
CA SER A 90 17.32 10.93 20.60
C SER A 90 15.87 11.36 20.56
N ASP A 91 15.17 11.35 21.69
CA ASP A 91 13.82 11.92 21.79
C ASP A 91 13.91 13.43 21.81
N ALA A 92 13.38 14.06 20.78
CA ALA A 92 13.33 15.51 20.64
C ALA A 92 11.90 16.07 20.74
N THR A 93 10.95 15.32 21.28
CA THR A 93 9.53 15.69 21.31
C THR A 93 9.29 17.02 22.05
N SER A 94 9.90 17.23 23.21
CA SER A 94 9.76 18.50 23.95
C SER A 94 10.41 19.66 23.19
N ARG A 95 11.59 19.46 22.63
CA ARG A 95 12.31 20.45 21.82
C ARG A 95 11.51 20.82 20.56
N SER A 96 10.86 19.86 19.92
CA SER A 96 10.04 20.15 18.74
C SER A 96 8.83 21.02 19.07
N ARG A 97 8.19 20.82 20.23
CA ARG A 97 7.09 21.68 20.71
C ARG A 97 7.54 23.11 20.94
N GLU A 98 8.69 23.31 21.58
CA GLU A 98 9.28 24.64 21.75
C GLU A 98 9.55 25.33 20.40
N VAL A 99 10.00 24.55 19.41
CA VAL A 99 10.24 25.07 18.05
C VAL A 99 8.92 25.48 17.38
N THR A 100 7.89 24.65 17.44
CA THR A 100 6.58 24.95 16.83
C THR A 100 5.87 26.15 17.52
N GLU A 101 6.00 26.27 18.83
CA GLU A 101 5.51 27.47 19.56
C GLU A 101 6.23 28.75 19.12
N ARG A 102 7.54 28.66 18.89
CA ARG A 102 8.36 29.81 18.45
C ARG A 102 8.14 30.18 16.99
N PHE A 103 7.85 29.18 16.15
CA PHE A 103 7.63 29.33 14.71
C PHE A 103 6.29 28.67 14.33
N PRO A 104 5.16 29.27 14.70
CA PRO A 104 3.84 28.70 14.41
C PRO A 104 3.60 28.61 12.90
N PRO A 105 2.81 27.63 12.45
CA PRO A 105 2.47 27.48 11.05
C PRO A 105 1.80 28.74 10.51
N ARG A 106 2.08 29.10 9.28
CA ARG A 106 1.51 30.31 8.64
C ARG A 106 0.02 30.16 8.36
N ALA A 107 -0.45 28.94 8.17
CA ALA A 107 -1.86 28.62 8.01
C ALA A 107 -2.23 27.39 8.84
N PRO A 108 -3.46 27.32 9.39
CA PRO A 108 -3.92 26.11 10.04
C PRO A 108 -3.95 24.94 9.04
N LEU A 109 -3.58 23.75 9.50
CA LEU A 109 -3.70 22.53 8.73
C LEU A 109 -5.17 22.31 8.36
N ALA A 110 -5.44 22.04 7.11
CA ALA A 110 -6.78 21.70 6.65
C ALA A 110 -7.05 20.23 7.00
N GLU A 111 -7.52 19.98 8.22
CA GLU A 111 -7.97 18.64 8.58
C GLU A 111 -9.15 18.23 7.69
N ARG A 112 -8.94 17.17 6.90
CA ARG A 112 -9.98 16.61 6.03
C ARG A 112 -10.55 15.37 6.67
N GLU A 113 -11.83 15.14 6.49
CA GLU A 113 -12.45 13.89 6.85
C GLU A 113 -11.87 12.77 5.97
N VAL A 114 -11.42 11.69 6.61
CA VAL A 114 -11.03 10.46 5.91
C VAL A 114 -12.20 9.51 6.02
N LEU A 115 -12.83 9.27 4.90
CA LEU A 115 -13.86 8.23 4.80
C LEU A 115 -13.19 6.85 4.82
N PRO A 116 -13.84 5.84 5.42
CA PRO A 116 -13.35 4.48 5.29
C PRO A 116 -13.26 4.10 3.81
N PRO A 117 -12.28 3.26 3.44
CA PRO A 117 -12.14 2.84 2.06
C PRO A 117 -13.42 2.15 1.58
N GLN A 118 -13.78 2.42 0.34
CA GLN A 118 -14.90 1.73 -0.27
C GLN A 118 -14.53 0.26 -0.46
N VAL A 119 -15.28 -0.62 0.17
CA VAL A 119 -15.09 -2.06 0.04
C VAL A 119 -15.38 -2.48 -1.40
N ARG A 120 -14.42 -3.15 -2.03
CA ARG A 120 -14.54 -3.66 -3.39
C ARG A 120 -14.63 -5.18 -3.40
N ALA A 121 -15.56 -5.70 -4.18
CA ALA A 121 -15.58 -7.11 -4.53
C ALA A 121 -14.82 -7.31 -5.85
N ILE A 122 -14.02 -8.37 -5.93
CA ILE A 122 -13.31 -8.76 -7.15
C ILE A 122 -13.92 -10.02 -7.74
N ASP A 123 -14.04 -10.03 -9.06
CA ASP A 123 -14.40 -11.19 -9.87
C ASP A 123 -13.16 -11.67 -10.63
N ALA A 124 -12.54 -12.73 -10.17
CA ALA A 124 -11.37 -13.32 -10.79
C ALA A 124 -11.69 -14.32 -11.91
N SER A 125 -12.96 -14.65 -12.16
CA SER A 125 -13.40 -15.60 -13.17
C SER A 125 -13.03 -15.19 -14.61
N GLN A 126 -12.77 -13.90 -14.83
CA GLN A 126 -12.38 -13.35 -16.12
C GLN A 126 -10.88 -13.52 -16.44
N VAL A 127 -10.08 -13.98 -15.48
CA VAL A 127 -8.65 -14.22 -15.67
C VAL A 127 -8.45 -15.57 -16.33
N ASP A 128 -8.10 -15.58 -17.62
CA ASP A 128 -7.80 -16.82 -18.34
C ASP A 128 -6.38 -17.31 -18.05
N LEU A 129 -6.28 -18.37 -17.28
CA LEU A 129 -4.99 -18.98 -16.92
C LEU A 129 -4.39 -19.86 -18.04
N ARG A 130 -5.08 -20.05 -19.18
CA ARG A 130 -4.65 -20.96 -20.23
C ARG A 130 -3.50 -20.41 -21.05
N ARG A 131 -2.49 -21.23 -21.23
CA ARG A 131 -1.39 -21.01 -22.16
C ARG A 131 -1.15 -22.30 -22.96
N GLY A 132 -1.84 -22.44 -24.08
CA GLY A 132 -1.94 -23.72 -24.78
C GLY A 132 -2.74 -24.73 -23.95
N ASP A 133 -2.19 -25.93 -23.76
CA ASP A 133 -2.84 -27.01 -22.98
C ASP A 133 -2.56 -26.94 -21.47
N ARG A 134 -1.87 -25.90 -21.00
CA ARG A 134 -1.47 -25.75 -19.59
C ARG A 134 -2.10 -24.53 -18.96
N GLN A 135 -2.41 -24.62 -17.68
CA GLN A 135 -2.68 -23.44 -16.84
C GLN A 135 -1.37 -22.88 -16.34
N THR A 136 -1.26 -21.54 -16.32
CA THR A 136 -0.07 -20.82 -15.89
C THR A 136 -0.45 -19.71 -14.94
N ALA A 137 0.09 -19.77 -13.73
CA ALA A 137 0.11 -18.68 -12.76
C ALA A 137 1.47 -18.72 -12.08
N ARG A 138 2.38 -17.79 -12.40
CA ARG A 138 3.75 -17.83 -11.89
C ARG A 138 4.42 -16.46 -11.90
N GLY A 139 5.38 -16.29 -11.02
CA GLY A 139 6.32 -15.18 -11.01
C GLY A 139 7.41 -15.33 -12.08
N ARG A 140 7.88 -14.19 -12.58
CA ARG A 140 9.03 -14.07 -13.47
C ARG A 140 9.98 -13.02 -12.91
N GLY A 141 10.89 -13.45 -12.05
CA GLY A 141 11.75 -12.58 -11.28
C GLY A 141 10.94 -11.74 -10.29
N LEU A 142 11.46 -10.56 -9.93
CA LEU A 142 10.90 -9.73 -8.87
C LEU A 142 9.62 -8.97 -9.30
N HIS A 143 9.50 -8.58 -10.57
CA HIS A 143 8.53 -7.57 -10.99
C HIS A 143 7.54 -8.02 -12.08
N THR A 144 7.39 -9.32 -12.33
CA THR A 144 6.46 -9.78 -13.36
C THR A 144 5.68 -11.02 -12.89
N ILE A 145 4.37 -10.98 -13.07
CA ILE A 145 3.49 -12.15 -12.95
C ILE A 145 3.00 -12.54 -14.34
N GLU A 146 2.99 -13.85 -14.64
CA GLU A 146 2.35 -14.43 -15.79
C GLU A 146 1.09 -15.21 -15.37
N LEU A 147 -0.08 -14.77 -15.87
CA LEU A 147 -1.37 -15.45 -15.71
C LEU A 147 -1.87 -15.85 -17.09
N GLY A 148 -1.75 -17.14 -17.45
CA GLY A 148 -2.01 -17.57 -18.81
C GLY A 148 -1.12 -16.85 -19.83
N ARG A 149 -1.77 -16.01 -20.68
CA ARG A 149 -1.09 -15.16 -21.67
C ARG A 149 -0.83 -13.74 -21.19
N GLU A 150 -1.49 -13.33 -20.11
CA GLU A 150 -1.33 -12.01 -19.53
C GLU A 150 -0.01 -11.88 -18.79
N ARG A 151 0.59 -10.69 -18.93
CA ARG A 151 1.75 -10.26 -18.14
C ARG A 151 1.36 -9.07 -17.29
N VAL A 152 1.54 -9.21 -15.99
CA VAL A 152 1.30 -8.14 -15.02
C VAL A 152 2.64 -7.56 -14.62
N ASP A 153 2.81 -6.28 -14.87
CA ASP A 153 4.00 -5.52 -14.49
C ASP A 153 3.86 -5.00 -13.06
N LEU A 154 4.79 -5.40 -12.19
CA LEU A 154 4.89 -5.02 -10.79
C LEU A 154 6.09 -4.11 -10.50
N SER A 155 6.76 -3.54 -11.52
CA SER A 155 7.97 -2.74 -11.35
C SER A 155 7.80 -1.50 -10.46
N TYR A 156 6.57 -1.04 -10.28
CA TYR A 156 6.23 0.06 -9.37
C TYR A 156 5.81 -0.38 -7.95
N LEU A 157 5.94 -1.67 -7.62
CA LEU A 157 5.77 -2.19 -6.27
C LEU A 157 7.13 -2.30 -5.59
N GLU A 158 7.58 -1.18 -5.03
CA GLU A 158 8.90 -1.07 -4.37
C GLU A 158 9.03 -1.97 -3.13
N GLN A 159 7.90 -2.42 -2.57
CA GLN A 159 7.86 -3.26 -1.38
C GLN A 159 8.22 -4.74 -1.65
N LEU A 160 8.21 -5.16 -2.92
CA LEU A 160 8.66 -6.50 -3.29
C LEU A 160 10.19 -6.59 -3.14
N ALA A 161 10.66 -7.42 -2.23
CA ALA A 161 12.07 -7.61 -1.94
C ALA A 161 12.66 -8.88 -2.58
N GLU A 162 11.82 -9.89 -2.79
CA GLU A 162 12.26 -11.21 -3.26
C GLU A 162 11.34 -11.75 -4.37
N ALA A 163 11.96 -12.44 -5.35
CA ALA A 163 11.22 -13.08 -6.43
C ALA A 163 10.21 -14.15 -5.94
N GLY A 164 10.49 -14.75 -4.78
CA GLY A 164 9.60 -15.68 -4.12
C GLY A 164 8.26 -15.07 -3.69
N GLN A 165 8.22 -13.79 -3.33
CA GLN A 165 6.98 -13.08 -3.02
C GLN A 165 6.13 -12.92 -4.28
N THR A 166 6.77 -12.60 -5.41
CA THR A 166 6.10 -12.49 -6.71
C THR A 166 5.54 -13.83 -7.17
N GLU A 167 6.28 -14.94 -6.97
CA GLU A 167 5.80 -16.29 -7.27
C GLU A 167 4.59 -16.64 -6.41
N ALA A 168 4.65 -16.41 -5.10
CA ALA A 168 3.53 -16.67 -4.19
C ALA A 168 2.30 -15.84 -4.54
N ALA A 169 2.46 -14.54 -4.81
CA ALA A 169 1.36 -13.66 -5.24
C ALA A 169 0.72 -14.16 -6.55
N ALA A 170 1.52 -14.62 -7.52
CA ALA A 170 1.01 -15.19 -8.76
C ALA A 170 0.16 -16.45 -8.51
N ARG A 171 0.61 -17.34 -7.62
CA ARG A 171 -0.11 -18.54 -7.23
C ARG A 171 -1.43 -18.23 -6.55
N ILE A 172 -1.40 -17.31 -5.59
CA ILE A 172 -2.62 -16.82 -4.89
C ILE A 172 -3.66 -16.32 -5.90
N ILE A 173 -3.27 -15.42 -6.79
CA ILE A 173 -4.18 -14.86 -7.81
C ILE A 173 -4.66 -15.97 -8.76
N GLY A 174 -3.79 -16.93 -9.08
CA GLY A 174 -4.14 -18.09 -9.90
C GLY A 174 -5.18 -18.99 -9.25
N GLU A 175 -5.12 -19.23 -7.95
CA GLU A 175 -6.14 -19.97 -7.19
C GLU A 175 -7.49 -19.27 -7.23
N TRP A 176 -7.50 -17.94 -6.98
CA TRP A 176 -8.73 -17.14 -7.05
C TRP A 176 -9.36 -17.18 -8.44
N ALA A 177 -8.54 -17.10 -9.49
CA ALA A 177 -9.00 -17.22 -10.87
C ALA A 177 -9.59 -18.60 -11.17
N ALA A 178 -8.98 -19.66 -10.64
CA ALA A 178 -9.46 -21.03 -10.83
C ALA A 178 -10.77 -21.30 -10.05
N ALA A 179 -10.93 -20.71 -8.86
CA ALA A 179 -12.16 -20.80 -8.06
C ALA A 179 -13.35 -20.08 -8.73
N GLY A 180 -13.08 -18.96 -9.43
CA GLY A 180 -14.10 -18.22 -10.17
C GLY A 180 -15.19 -17.57 -9.32
N GLU A 181 -14.90 -17.32 -8.06
CA GLU A 181 -15.83 -16.73 -7.11
C GLU A 181 -15.62 -15.22 -6.98
N VAL A 182 -16.65 -14.51 -6.48
CA VAL A 182 -16.61 -13.07 -6.22
C VAL A 182 -16.45 -12.85 -4.74
N HIS A 183 -15.36 -12.19 -4.36
CA HIS A 183 -15.03 -11.93 -2.96
C HIS A 183 -14.63 -10.48 -2.72
N GLU A 184 -14.79 -10.03 -1.47
CA GLU A 184 -14.19 -8.79 -1.01
C GLU A 184 -12.66 -8.91 -0.98
N VAL A 185 -11.95 -7.92 -1.56
CA VAL A 185 -10.48 -7.96 -1.68
C VAL A 185 -9.80 -8.17 -0.34
N GLY A 186 -10.17 -7.38 0.66
CA GLY A 186 -9.55 -7.45 1.99
C GLY A 186 -9.81 -8.76 2.72
N GLU A 187 -11.03 -9.30 2.63
CA GLU A 187 -11.36 -10.62 3.20
C GLU A 187 -10.58 -11.72 2.50
N LEU A 188 -10.64 -11.75 1.16
CA LEU A 188 -9.98 -12.77 0.35
C LEU A 188 -8.46 -12.82 0.61
N VAL A 189 -7.81 -11.67 0.69
CA VAL A 189 -6.37 -11.60 0.99
C VAL A 189 -6.08 -12.11 2.40
N ARG A 190 -6.85 -11.68 3.41
CA ARG A 190 -6.65 -12.12 4.80
C ARG A 190 -6.83 -13.62 4.96
N ASP A 191 -7.92 -14.17 4.40
CA ASP A 191 -8.26 -15.58 4.54
C ASP A 191 -7.23 -16.46 3.84
N THR A 192 -6.79 -16.04 2.64
CA THR A 192 -5.73 -16.75 1.91
C THR A 192 -4.42 -16.74 2.68
N LEU A 193 -3.97 -15.58 3.18
CA LEU A 193 -2.72 -15.50 3.93
C LEU A 193 -2.79 -16.22 5.29
N ALA A 194 -3.94 -16.22 5.95
CA ALA A 194 -4.15 -17.02 7.16
C ALA A 194 -4.04 -18.52 6.86
N SER A 195 -4.68 -18.98 5.78
CA SER A 195 -4.57 -20.37 5.33
C SER A 195 -3.14 -20.76 4.98
N VAL A 196 -2.41 -19.89 4.26
CA VAL A 196 -1.00 -20.12 3.92
C VAL A 196 -0.11 -20.13 5.18
N SER A 197 -0.39 -19.27 6.14
CA SER A 197 0.35 -19.25 7.41
C SER A 197 0.16 -20.53 8.22
N GLU A 198 -1.02 -21.14 8.15
CA GLU A 198 -1.34 -22.38 8.83
C GLU A 198 -0.82 -23.63 8.10
N LYS A 199 -1.00 -23.68 6.78
CA LYS A 199 -0.71 -24.87 5.95
C LYS A 199 0.65 -24.85 5.25
N GLY A 200 1.33 -23.68 5.26
CA GLY A 200 2.55 -23.44 4.52
C GLY A 200 2.33 -22.98 3.07
N LEU A 201 3.37 -22.40 2.48
CA LEU A 201 3.37 -21.93 1.09
C LEU A 201 3.13 -23.06 0.07
N ASP A 202 3.48 -24.30 0.41
CA ASP A 202 3.30 -25.47 -0.43
C ASP A 202 1.82 -25.80 -0.70
N SER A 203 0.91 -25.23 0.09
CA SER A 203 -0.53 -25.38 -0.12
C SER A 203 -1.06 -24.61 -1.32
N LEU A 204 -0.25 -23.68 -1.87
CA LEU A 204 -0.66 -22.84 -2.99
C LEU A 204 -0.63 -23.60 -4.33
N GLY A 205 -1.80 -23.74 -4.96
CA GLY A 205 -1.96 -24.11 -6.36
C GLY A 205 -1.47 -25.50 -6.77
N GLY A 206 -1.49 -26.47 -5.87
CA GLY A 206 -0.98 -27.81 -6.18
C GLY A 206 0.49 -27.80 -6.62
N TYR A 207 1.27 -26.90 -6.03
CA TYR A 207 2.68 -26.72 -6.33
C TYR A 207 3.45 -28.04 -6.10
N THR A 208 4.21 -28.45 -7.11
CA THR A 208 5.02 -29.68 -7.08
C THR A 208 6.53 -29.41 -7.07
N GLY A 209 6.93 -28.14 -6.95
CA GLY A 209 8.32 -27.70 -6.95
C GLY A 209 8.96 -27.73 -5.55
N HIS A 210 10.05 -26.98 -5.39
CA HIS A 210 10.71 -26.83 -4.10
C HIS A 210 10.06 -25.70 -3.29
N PRO A 211 9.66 -25.94 -2.01
CA PRO A 211 9.07 -24.93 -1.13
C PRO A 211 9.93 -23.66 -0.98
N GLY A 212 11.25 -23.80 -1.11
CA GLY A 212 12.21 -22.71 -1.01
C GLY A 212 12.19 -21.69 -2.15
N GLU A 213 11.37 -21.89 -3.19
CA GLU A 213 11.20 -20.92 -4.27
C GLU A 213 10.18 -19.83 -3.97
N MET A 214 9.39 -19.98 -2.91
CA MET A 214 8.37 -19.03 -2.51
C MET A 214 8.72 -18.35 -1.18
N SER A 215 8.42 -17.07 -1.09
CA SER A 215 8.47 -16.28 0.13
C SER A 215 7.08 -15.71 0.42
N LEU A 216 6.70 -15.61 1.70
CA LEU A 216 5.39 -15.11 2.09
C LEU A 216 5.25 -13.60 1.74
N PRO A 217 4.33 -13.21 0.84
CA PRO A 217 4.03 -11.82 0.59
C PRO A 217 3.16 -11.26 1.71
N ARG A 218 3.20 -9.94 1.92
CA ARG A 218 2.25 -9.26 2.81
C ARG A 218 0.93 -9.02 2.09
N ALA A 219 -0.13 -8.75 2.86
CA ALA A 219 -1.45 -8.44 2.32
C ALA A 219 -1.42 -7.30 1.29
N GLN A 220 -0.64 -6.26 1.57
CA GLN A 220 -0.48 -5.08 0.72
C GLN A 220 0.12 -5.44 -0.65
N GLU A 221 1.09 -6.33 -0.70
CA GLU A 221 1.73 -6.77 -1.94
C GLU A 221 0.79 -7.61 -2.80
N VAL A 222 0.04 -8.53 -2.17
CA VAL A 222 -0.96 -9.35 -2.87
C VAL A 222 -2.08 -8.47 -3.44
N ALA A 223 -2.63 -7.54 -2.64
CA ALA A 223 -3.67 -6.62 -3.08
C ALA A 223 -3.19 -5.71 -4.21
N ALA A 224 -2.00 -5.14 -4.07
CA ALA A 224 -1.42 -4.28 -5.09
C ALA A 224 -1.13 -5.04 -6.40
N ALA A 225 -0.64 -6.28 -6.34
CA ALA A 225 -0.48 -7.14 -7.50
C ALA A 225 -1.84 -7.42 -8.17
N THR A 226 -2.86 -7.75 -7.37
CA THR A 226 -4.23 -8.02 -7.83
C THR A 226 -4.82 -6.82 -8.58
N ASN A 227 -4.63 -5.60 -8.07
CA ASN A 227 -5.12 -4.38 -8.70
C ASN A 227 -4.48 -4.08 -10.07
N ARG A 228 -3.38 -4.74 -10.41
CA ARG A 228 -2.68 -4.60 -11.70
C ARG A 228 -3.05 -5.67 -12.72
N VAL A 229 -3.88 -6.63 -12.32
CA VAL A 229 -4.43 -7.67 -13.22
C VAL A 229 -5.58 -7.09 -14.04
N ARG A 230 -5.33 -6.72 -15.28
CA ARG A 230 -6.30 -6.01 -16.15
C ARG A 230 -7.62 -6.75 -16.41
N PRO A 231 -7.64 -8.08 -16.65
CA PRO A 231 -8.89 -8.80 -16.86
C PRO A 231 -9.78 -8.89 -15.62
N LEU A 232 -9.21 -8.67 -14.44
CA LEU A 232 -9.92 -8.75 -13.19
C LEU A 232 -10.93 -7.61 -13.07
N ARG A 233 -12.16 -7.91 -12.71
CA ARG A 233 -13.23 -6.92 -12.50
C ARG A 233 -13.37 -6.63 -11.02
N ALA A 234 -13.39 -5.36 -10.67
CA ALA A 234 -13.68 -4.89 -9.33
C ALA A 234 -14.91 -3.97 -9.35
N ALA A 235 -15.82 -4.17 -8.43
CA ALA A 235 -16.99 -3.33 -8.24
C ALA A 235 -17.18 -3.00 -6.75
N PRO A 236 -17.76 -1.85 -6.40
CA PRO A 236 -18.18 -1.60 -5.03
C PRO A 236 -19.12 -2.70 -4.54
N LYS A 237 -18.92 -3.14 -3.29
CA LYS A 237 -19.88 -4.04 -2.65
C LYS A 237 -21.15 -3.23 -2.39
N MET A 238 -22.27 -3.67 -2.94
CA MET A 238 -23.59 -3.08 -2.70
C MET A 238 -24.11 -3.48 -1.30
#